data_e3531645891a586cb5bf7f7c3af45e8c
#
_entry.id   e3531645891a586cb5bf7f7c3af45e8c
#
_cell.length_a   1.000
_cell.length_b   1.000
_cell.length_c   1.000
_cell.angle_alpha   90.00
_cell.angle_beta   90.00
_cell.angle_gamma   90.00
#
_symmetry.space_group_name_H-M   'P 1'
#
loop_
_entity.id
_entity.type
_entity.pdbx_description
1 polymer ?
#
loop_
_entity_poly.entity_id
_entity_poly.type
_entity_poly.pdbx_seq_one_letter_code
_entity_poly.pdbx_strand_id
1 'polypeptide(L)'
;CSWSRGLGDVYKRQVQQTVSARNLWIRLLTARIETGEPYIIYIDTVNRQIPQHHKLAGLTVKTSNLCSEITLPTGIDKEGRDRTAVCCLSSLNVEKYDEWKDDEKFVDDVMRFLDNVLTDFIKNAPEEFSDAVYSATKERSVGLGVMGLHSYFQKKMIPLESVMSKVWNKKIFENIQNKVDKSSKDLAEERGSCPDAEEYGFKERFSNK
;
A
#
# COMPACT_ATOMS: atom_id res chain seq x y z
N CYS A 1 -5.26 27.73 -15.25
CA CYS A 1 -5.32 26.28 -15.49
C CYS A 1 -6.74 25.78 -15.26
N SER A 2 -7.40 25.36 -16.31
CA SER A 2 -8.71 24.71 -16.23
C SER A 2 -8.47 23.24 -15.85
N TRP A 3 -8.87 22.84 -14.67
CA TRP A 3 -8.89 21.45 -14.24
C TRP A 3 -10.23 20.81 -14.66
N SER A 4 -10.35 20.49 -15.92
CA SER A 4 -11.41 19.62 -16.39
C SER A 4 -10.87 18.78 -17.54
N ARG A 5 -10.37 17.60 -17.22
CA ARG A 5 -10.14 16.55 -18.20
C ARG A 5 -11.05 15.37 -17.91
N GLY A 6 -12.08 15.23 -18.75
CA GLY A 6 -12.55 13.91 -19.12
C GLY A 6 -13.71 13.28 -18.35
N LEU A 7 -14.68 14.04 -17.89
CA LEU A 7 -15.99 13.49 -17.55
C LEU A 7 -17.03 14.26 -18.34
N GLY A 8 -17.56 13.63 -19.37
CA GLY A 8 -18.42 14.21 -20.38
C GLY A 8 -19.57 15.11 -19.92
N ASP A 9 -20.62 15.24 -20.69
CA ASP A 9 -21.73 16.20 -20.58
C ASP A 9 -22.39 16.41 -19.21
N VAL A 10 -22.19 15.53 -18.23
CA VAL A 10 -22.70 15.66 -16.86
C VAL A 10 -22.11 16.89 -16.17
N TYR A 11 -20.84 17.24 -16.41
CA TYR A 11 -20.17 18.36 -15.78
C TYR A 11 -20.51 19.72 -16.38
N LYS A 12 -21.05 19.78 -17.58
CA LYS A 12 -21.45 21.05 -18.23
C LYS A 12 -22.59 21.76 -17.51
N ARG A 13 -23.33 21.06 -16.64
CA ARG A 13 -24.47 21.60 -15.88
C ARG A 13 -24.14 21.92 -14.42
N GLN A 14 -22.91 21.67 -13.98
CA GLN A 14 -22.52 21.98 -12.61
C GLN A 14 -22.13 23.44 -12.43
N VAL A 15 -22.38 23.97 -11.23
CA VAL A 15 -21.89 25.30 -10.85
C VAL A 15 -20.37 25.32 -10.92
N GLN A 16 -19.81 26.21 -11.73
CA GLN A 16 -18.36 26.34 -11.92
C GLN A 16 -17.91 27.70 -11.35
N GLN A 17 -16.79 27.64 -10.64
CA GLN A 17 -16.15 28.85 -10.11
C GLN A 17 -14.65 28.82 -10.47
N THR A 18 -14.15 29.94 -10.95
CA THR A 18 -12.71 30.13 -11.13
C THR A 18 -12.11 30.66 -9.83
N VAL A 19 -11.12 29.93 -9.30
CA VAL A 19 -10.41 30.32 -8.08
C VAL A 19 -8.92 30.45 -8.35
N SER A 20 -8.24 31.30 -7.57
CA SER A 20 -6.79 31.40 -7.62
C SER A 20 -6.17 30.11 -7.06
N ALA A 21 -5.34 29.42 -7.86
CA ALA A 21 -4.65 28.21 -7.44
C ALA A 21 -3.76 28.47 -6.21
N ARG A 22 -3.12 29.64 -6.14
CA ARG A 22 -2.30 30.05 -4.98
C ARG A 22 -3.14 30.18 -3.71
N ASN A 23 -4.30 30.83 -3.79
CA ASN A 23 -5.17 31.00 -2.63
C ASN A 23 -5.75 29.65 -2.16
N LEU A 24 -6.12 28.79 -3.10
CA LEU A 24 -6.56 27.43 -2.79
C LEU A 24 -5.47 26.64 -2.07
N TRP A 25 -4.25 26.70 -2.56
CA TRP A 25 -3.09 26.03 -1.95
C TRP A 25 -2.79 26.55 -0.55
N ILE A 26 -2.77 27.88 -0.36
CA ILE A 26 -2.57 28.49 0.96
C ILE A 26 -3.67 28.04 1.93
N ARG A 27 -4.93 28.05 1.51
CA ARG A 27 -6.05 27.61 2.34
C ARG A 27 -5.95 26.15 2.75
N LEU A 28 -5.54 25.27 1.81
CA LEU A 28 -5.31 23.86 2.07
C LEU A 28 -4.20 23.65 3.09
N LEU A 29 -3.05 24.32 2.94
CA LEU A 29 -1.94 24.23 3.89
C LEU A 29 -2.31 24.79 5.28
N THR A 30 -3.05 25.90 5.32
CA THR A 30 -3.55 26.48 6.59
C THR A 30 -4.46 25.48 7.31
N ALA A 31 -5.44 24.90 6.62
CA ALA A 31 -6.32 23.90 7.21
C ALA A 31 -5.53 22.70 7.75
N ARG A 32 -4.52 22.24 7.00
CA ARG A 32 -3.67 21.13 7.44
C ARG A 32 -2.86 21.45 8.71
N ILE A 33 -2.35 22.66 8.83
CA ILE A 33 -1.61 23.10 10.03
C ILE A 33 -2.56 23.20 11.23
N GLU A 34 -3.75 23.73 11.03
CA GLU A 34 -4.73 23.96 12.08
C GLU A 34 -5.42 22.68 12.57
N THR A 35 -5.69 21.75 11.67
CA THR A 35 -6.55 20.57 11.96
C THR A 35 -5.88 19.22 11.72
N GLY A 36 -4.73 19.18 11.02
CA GLY A 36 -4.12 17.95 10.54
C GLY A 36 -4.71 17.42 9.22
N GLU A 37 -5.80 18.03 8.73
CA GLU A 37 -6.51 17.61 7.51
C GLU A 37 -6.47 18.73 6.44
N PRO A 38 -6.59 18.39 5.13
CA PRO A 38 -6.66 17.07 4.53
C PRO A 38 -5.29 16.39 4.43
N TYR A 39 -5.26 15.07 4.28
CA TYR A 39 -4.04 14.35 3.88
C TYR A 39 -3.69 14.69 2.43
N ILE A 40 -2.40 14.82 2.17
CA ILE A 40 -1.87 15.18 0.85
C ILE A 40 -1.06 14.00 0.32
N ILE A 41 -1.45 13.49 -0.86
CA ILE A 41 -0.75 12.42 -1.54
C ILE A 41 -0.12 12.93 -2.84
N TYR A 42 1.14 12.57 -3.08
CA TYR A 42 1.85 12.87 -4.31
C TYR A 42 1.69 11.71 -5.29
N ILE A 43 0.58 11.70 -6.01
CA ILE A 43 0.17 10.57 -6.85
C ILE A 43 1.20 10.19 -7.92
N ASP A 44 1.90 11.16 -8.49
CA ASP A 44 2.97 10.88 -9.46
C ASP A 44 4.14 10.15 -8.81
N THR A 45 4.48 10.48 -7.55
CA THR A 45 5.52 9.79 -6.80
C THR A 45 5.10 8.36 -6.49
N VAL A 46 3.85 8.16 -6.07
CA VAL A 46 3.28 6.83 -5.86
C VAL A 46 3.42 5.99 -7.13
N ASN A 47 2.94 6.49 -8.27
CA ASN A 47 2.98 5.74 -9.53
C ASN A 47 4.40 5.51 -10.08
N ARG A 48 5.38 6.33 -9.69
CA ARG A 48 6.80 6.02 -9.97
C ARG A 48 7.33 4.84 -9.16
N GLN A 49 6.76 4.56 -7.98
CA GLN A 49 7.24 3.56 -7.02
C GLN A 49 6.45 2.25 -7.01
N ILE A 50 5.32 2.17 -7.75
CA ILE A 50 4.56 0.91 -7.82
C ILE A 50 5.43 -0.23 -8.37
N PRO A 51 5.09 -1.49 -8.07
CA PRO A 51 5.80 -2.68 -8.55
C PRO A 51 6.01 -2.66 -10.07
N GLN A 52 7.15 -3.20 -10.51
CA GLN A 52 7.51 -3.17 -11.94
C GLN A 52 6.49 -3.90 -12.82
N HIS A 53 5.95 -5.03 -12.38
CA HIS A 53 4.92 -5.76 -13.12
C HIS A 53 3.61 -4.96 -13.23
N HIS A 54 3.23 -4.17 -12.23
CA HIS A 54 2.09 -3.25 -12.36
C HIS A 54 2.33 -2.15 -13.41
N LYS A 55 3.57 -1.62 -13.50
CA LYS A 55 3.93 -0.66 -14.57
C LYS A 55 3.83 -1.30 -15.94
N LEU A 56 4.34 -2.52 -16.10
CA LEU A 56 4.28 -3.28 -17.34
C LEU A 56 2.85 -3.61 -17.76
N ALA A 57 1.99 -3.88 -16.78
CA ALA A 57 0.56 -4.10 -16.99
C ALA A 57 -0.24 -2.81 -17.28
N GLY A 58 0.39 -1.63 -17.23
CA GLY A 58 -0.29 -0.35 -17.40
C GLY A 58 -1.22 0.05 -16.26
N LEU A 59 -1.09 -0.61 -15.11
CA LEU A 59 -1.89 -0.31 -13.93
C LEU A 59 -1.44 0.99 -13.27
N THR A 60 -2.39 1.74 -12.70
CA THR A 60 -2.11 3.00 -12.04
C THR A 60 -2.88 3.13 -10.73
N VAL A 61 -2.24 3.72 -9.74
CA VAL A 61 -2.87 4.13 -8.50
C VAL A 61 -3.52 5.50 -8.71
N LYS A 62 -4.80 5.64 -8.43
CA LYS A 62 -5.58 6.87 -8.63
C LYS A 62 -5.87 7.59 -7.33
N THR A 63 -5.96 6.84 -6.23
CA THR A 63 -6.31 7.35 -4.90
C THR A 63 -5.70 6.44 -3.83
N SER A 64 -5.92 6.78 -2.57
CA SER A 64 -5.57 5.98 -1.41
C SER A 64 -6.79 5.84 -0.50
N ASN A 65 -6.68 5.01 0.53
CA ASN A 65 -7.68 4.90 1.60
C ASN A 65 -7.65 6.11 2.54
N LEU A 66 -8.54 6.11 3.54
CA LEU A 66 -8.69 7.20 4.51
C LEU A 66 -7.37 7.54 5.23
N CYS A 67 -6.59 6.54 5.62
CA CYS A 67 -5.33 6.73 6.35
C CYS A 67 -4.11 6.94 5.42
N SER A 68 -4.28 6.85 4.10
CA SER A 68 -3.27 7.08 3.05
C SER A 68 -2.10 6.07 3.02
N GLU A 69 -2.23 4.92 3.67
CA GLU A 69 -1.22 3.85 3.64
C GLU A 69 -1.38 2.88 2.47
N ILE A 70 -2.57 2.79 1.85
CA ILE A 70 -2.84 1.85 0.76
C ILE A 70 -2.69 2.55 -0.58
N THR A 71 -1.80 2.05 -1.41
CA THR A 71 -1.52 2.56 -2.76
C THR A 71 -1.60 1.42 -3.77
N LEU A 72 -2.82 0.94 -3.99
CA LEU A 72 -3.13 -0.13 -4.92
C LEU A 72 -3.79 0.39 -6.19
N PRO A 73 -3.60 -0.28 -7.34
CA PRO A 73 -4.22 0.12 -8.60
C PRO A 73 -5.74 -0.03 -8.55
N THR A 74 -6.45 0.91 -9.17
CA THR A 74 -7.91 0.90 -9.29
C THR A 74 -8.35 1.34 -10.68
N GLY A 75 -9.56 0.95 -11.06
CA GLY A 75 -10.15 1.24 -12.37
C GLY A 75 -9.90 0.15 -13.39
N ILE A 76 -10.30 0.38 -14.62
CA ILE A 76 -10.31 -0.63 -15.67
C ILE A 76 -8.88 -1.02 -16.07
N ASP A 77 -8.60 -2.31 -16.04
CA ASP A 77 -7.35 -2.90 -16.50
C ASP A 77 -7.38 -3.26 -18.00
N LYS A 78 -6.28 -3.83 -18.48
CA LYS A 78 -6.14 -4.23 -19.88
C LYS A 78 -7.14 -5.32 -20.33
N GLU A 79 -7.72 -6.06 -19.38
CA GLU A 79 -8.73 -7.09 -19.65
C GLU A 79 -10.15 -6.49 -19.69
N GLY A 80 -10.28 -5.18 -19.48
CA GLY A 80 -11.55 -4.46 -19.46
C GLY A 80 -12.35 -4.65 -18.17
N ARG A 81 -11.72 -5.14 -17.08
CA ARG A 81 -12.34 -5.37 -15.78
C ARG A 81 -11.89 -4.32 -14.76
N ASP A 82 -12.80 -3.98 -13.87
CA ASP A 82 -12.50 -3.05 -12.79
C ASP A 82 -11.59 -3.68 -11.74
N ARG A 83 -10.55 -2.92 -11.37
CA ARG A 83 -9.69 -3.21 -10.22
C ARG A 83 -10.22 -2.47 -9.01
N THR A 84 -10.56 -3.21 -7.98
CA THR A 84 -11.01 -2.69 -6.68
C THR A 84 -10.00 -3.08 -5.62
N ALA A 85 -9.38 -2.09 -4.95
CA ALA A 85 -8.35 -2.34 -3.97
C ALA A 85 -8.90 -3.11 -2.76
N VAL A 86 -8.20 -4.17 -2.36
CA VAL A 86 -8.51 -4.97 -1.17
C VAL A 86 -7.43 -4.75 -0.12
N CYS A 87 -7.84 -4.28 1.05
CA CYS A 87 -6.95 -3.97 2.16
C CYS A 87 -6.83 -5.19 3.08
N CYS A 88 -5.69 -5.90 3.01
CA CYS A 88 -5.36 -7.02 3.87
C CYS A 88 -4.10 -6.69 4.67
N LEU A 89 -4.27 -6.30 5.94
CA LEU A 89 -3.22 -5.69 6.75
C LEU A 89 -2.91 -6.46 8.03
N SER A 90 -1.65 -6.35 8.46
CA SER A 90 -1.19 -6.70 9.80
C SER A 90 -0.12 -5.72 10.26
N SER A 91 0.27 -5.75 11.54
CA SER A 91 1.31 -4.90 12.09
C SER A 91 2.18 -5.66 13.09
N LEU A 92 3.51 -5.54 12.95
CA LEU A 92 4.47 -6.10 13.88
C LEU A 92 4.70 -5.14 15.05
N ASN A 93 4.74 -5.68 16.27
CA ASN A 93 5.10 -4.87 17.44
C ASN A 93 6.62 -4.76 17.57
N VAL A 94 7.18 -3.65 17.05
CA VAL A 94 8.64 -3.40 17.12
C VAL A 94 9.12 -2.93 18.50
N GLU A 95 8.22 -2.65 19.45
CA GLU A 95 8.65 -2.52 20.85
C GLU A 95 9.33 -3.80 21.34
N LYS A 96 8.90 -4.96 20.77
CA LYS A 96 9.43 -6.29 21.04
C LYS A 96 10.47 -6.75 20.03
N TYR A 97 11.02 -5.83 19.23
CA TYR A 97 11.93 -6.16 18.12
C TYR A 97 13.08 -7.07 18.51
N ASP A 98 13.73 -6.82 19.65
CA ASP A 98 14.86 -7.61 20.14
C ASP A 98 14.47 -9.07 20.49
N GLU A 99 13.18 -9.35 20.72
CA GLU A 99 12.68 -10.68 21.05
C GLU A 99 12.49 -11.55 19.79
N TRP A 100 12.18 -10.93 18.64
CA TRP A 100 11.83 -11.67 17.42
C TRP A 100 12.72 -11.36 16.19
N LYS A 101 13.61 -10.37 16.25
CA LYS A 101 14.42 -9.95 15.10
C LYS A 101 15.25 -11.07 14.46
N ASP A 102 15.71 -12.01 15.29
CA ASP A 102 16.54 -13.14 14.87
C ASP A 102 15.73 -14.43 14.62
N ASP A 103 14.42 -14.39 14.83
CA ASP A 103 13.51 -15.47 14.49
C ASP A 103 13.18 -15.43 13.00
N GLU A 104 13.63 -16.42 12.25
CA GLU A 104 13.41 -16.52 10.80
C GLU A 104 11.94 -16.85 10.44
N LYS A 105 11.18 -17.43 11.38
CA LYS A 105 9.81 -17.86 11.12
C LYS A 105 8.78 -16.77 11.44
N PHE A 106 9.05 -15.91 12.40
CA PHE A 106 8.06 -14.97 12.93
C PHE A 106 7.41 -14.10 11.82
N VAL A 107 8.21 -13.48 10.97
CA VAL A 107 7.69 -12.66 9.85
C VAL A 107 7.07 -13.55 8.78
N ASP A 108 7.65 -14.71 8.49
CA ASP A 108 7.11 -15.66 7.53
C ASP A 108 5.72 -16.17 7.95
N ASP A 109 5.52 -16.50 9.22
CA ASP A 109 4.22 -16.93 9.74
C ASP A 109 3.15 -15.84 9.59
N VAL A 110 3.51 -14.57 9.82
CA VAL A 110 2.59 -13.45 9.61
C VAL A 110 2.25 -13.27 8.13
N MET A 111 3.22 -13.40 7.23
CA MET A 111 2.98 -13.32 5.79
C MET A 111 2.11 -14.48 5.30
N ARG A 112 2.32 -15.69 5.81
CA ARG A 112 1.47 -16.87 5.55
C ARG A 112 0.05 -16.67 6.07
N PHE A 113 -0.08 -16.07 7.25
CA PHE A 113 -1.40 -15.72 7.80
C PHE A 113 -2.14 -14.74 6.88
N LEU A 114 -1.49 -13.66 6.42
CA LEU A 114 -2.07 -12.71 5.48
C LEU A 114 -2.47 -13.38 4.14
N ASP A 115 -1.63 -14.29 3.61
CA ASP A 115 -1.96 -15.06 2.40
C ASP A 115 -3.20 -15.95 2.61
N ASN A 116 -3.33 -16.54 3.80
CA ASN A 116 -4.48 -17.37 4.14
C ASN A 116 -5.77 -16.54 4.28
N VAL A 117 -5.71 -15.37 4.95
CA VAL A 117 -6.84 -14.44 5.06
C VAL A 117 -7.32 -13.99 3.68
N LEU A 118 -6.37 -13.63 2.80
CA LEU A 118 -6.71 -13.22 1.45
C LEU A 118 -7.31 -14.38 0.63
N THR A 119 -6.81 -15.58 0.84
CA THR A 119 -7.35 -16.80 0.19
C THR A 119 -8.76 -17.12 0.68
N ASP A 120 -9.03 -16.93 1.97
CA ASP A 120 -10.35 -17.11 2.55
C ASP A 120 -11.35 -16.09 1.97
N PHE A 121 -10.95 -14.81 1.90
CA PHE A 121 -11.74 -13.77 1.24
C PHE A 121 -12.06 -14.13 -0.22
N ILE A 122 -11.07 -14.52 -1.01
CA ILE A 122 -11.27 -14.88 -2.44
C ILE A 122 -12.27 -16.03 -2.60
N LYS A 123 -12.28 -17.00 -1.67
CA LYS A 123 -13.15 -18.18 -1.75
C LYS A 123 -14.57 -17.94 -1.24
N ASN A 124 -14.73 -17.08 -0.25
CA ASN A 124 -15.96 -16.97 0.52
C ASN A 124 -16.67 -15.62 0.39
N ALA A 125 -16.08 -14.64 -0.33
CA ALA A 125 -16.72 -13.34 -0.52
C ALA A 125 -18.01 -13.48 -1.32
N PRO A 126 -19.07 -12.74 -0.95
CA PRO A 126 -20.32 -12.67 -1.71
C PRO A 126 -20.12 -12.17 -3.14
N GLU A 127 -21.04 -12.51 -4.05
CA GLU A 127 -20.97 -12.18 -5.48
C GLU A 127 -20.88 -10.66 -5.75
N GLU A 128 -21.47 -9.86 -4.86
CA GLU A 128 -21.43 -8.39 -4.92
C GLU A 128 -20.00 -7.83 -4.85
N PHE A 129 -19.04 -8.60 -4.33
CA PHE A 129 -17.62 -8.25 -4.25
C PHE A 129 -16.78 -8.81 -5.41
N SER A 130 -17.39 -9.21 -6.52
CA SER A 130 -16.72 -9.87 -7.65
C SER A 130 -15.49 -9.11 -8.17
N ASP A 131 -15.53 -7.76 -8.26
CA ASP A 131 -14.40 -6.94 -8.69
C ASP A 131 -13.27 -6.90 -7.65
N ALA A 132 -13.62 -6.89 -6.36
CA ALA A 132 -12.64 -7.00 -5.28
C ALA A 132 -11.99 -8.40 -5.26
N VAL A 133 -12.78 -9.46 -5.44
CA VAL A 133 -12.29 -10.84 -5.57
C VAL A 133 -11.36 -10.98 -6.78
N TYR A 134 -11.74 -10.38 -7.91
CA TYR A 134 -10.90 -10.35 -9.11
C TYR A 134 -9.55 -9.68 -8.84
N SER A 135 -9.54 -8.48 -8.25
CA SER A 135 -8.32 -7.76 -7.92
C SER A 135 -7.46 -8.53 -6.93
N ALA A 136 -8.06 -9.03 -5.84
CA ALA A 136 -7.37 -9.83 -4.84
C ALA A 136 -6.74 -11.09 -5.44
N THR A 137 -7.41 -11.73 -6.41
CA THR A 137 -6.89 -12.91 -7.12
C THR A 137 -5.69 -12.55 -7.99
N LYS A 138 -5.78 -11.45 -8.75
CA LYS A 138 -4.74 -11.03 -9.69
C LYS A 138 -3.46 -10.58 -8.99
N GLU A 139 -3.57 -9.74 -7.99
CA GLU A 139 -2.42 -9.05 -7.38
C GLU A 139 -2.00 -9.62 -6.03
N ARG A 140 -2.89 -10.25 -5.27
CA ARG A 140 -2.62 -10.76 -3.91
C ARG A 140 -1.85 -9.77 -3.03
N SER A 141 -2.20 -8.50 -3.09
CA SER A 141 -1.54 -7.44 -2.31
C SER A 141 -1.85 -7.56 -0.83
N VAL A 142 -0.84 -7.40 0.01
CA VAL A 142 -0.93 -7.39 1.47
C VAL A 142 -0.16 -6.18 2.01
N GLY A 143 -0.43 -5.80 3.24
CA GLY A 143 0.31 -4.74 3.92
C GLY A 143 0.78 -5.21 5.28
N LEU A 144 2.09 -5.18 5.50
CA LEU A 144 2.70 -5.47 6.79
C LEU A 144 3.35 -4.21 7.36
N GLY A 145 2.65 -3.58 8.28
CA GLY A 145 3.11 -2.39 8.99
C GLY A 145 3.81 -2.70 10.30
N VAL A 146 4.13 -1.65 11.04
CA VAL A 146 4.73 -1.75 12.37
C VAL A 146 4.01 -0.84 13.36
N MET A 147 4.01 -1.22 14.64
CA MET A 147 3.62 -0.40 15.77
C MET A 147 4.72 -0.42 16.84
N GLY A 148 4.71 0.54 17.76
CA GLY A 148 5.63 0.56 18.90
C GLY A 148 7.05 1.05 18.60
N LEU A 149 7.30 1.65 17.42
CA LEU A 149 8.65 2.16 17.08
C LEU A 149 9.13 3.22 18.06
N HIS A 150 8.26 4.16 18.44
CA HIS A 150 8.61 5.18 19.43
C HIS A 150 8.87 4.56 20.81
N SER A 151 8.07 3.59 21.24
CA SER A 151 8.31 2.85 22.49
C SER A 151 9.65 2.12 22.48
N TYR A 152 10.03 1.53 21.34
CA TYR A 152 11.34 0.91 21.18
C TYR A 152 12.48 1.93 21.33
N PHE A 153 12.34 3.11 20.72
CA PHE A 153 13.34 4.18 20.86
C PHE A 153 13.42 4.67 22.31
N GLN A 154 12.30 4.83 23.01
CA GLN A 154 12.30 5.19 24.42
C GLN A 154 13.02 4.13 25.29
N LYS A 155 12.75 2.85 25.08
CA LYS A 155 13.48 1.75 25.77
C LYS A 155 14.99 1.81 25.54
N LYS A 156 15.42 2.20 24.34
CA LYS A 156 16.84 2.32 23.97
C LYS A 156 17.44 3.69 24.33
N MET A 157 16.68 4.58 24.97
CA MET A 157 17.08 5.96 25.26
C MET A 157 17.56 6.72 24.02
N ILE A 158 16.86 6.51 22.88
CA ILE A 158 17.17 7.15 21.59
C ILE A 158 16.16 8.27 21.36
N PRO A 159 16.59 9.55 21.37
CA PRO A 159 15.72 10.66 20.99
C PRO A 159 15.26 10.53 19.55
N LEU A 160 13.98 10.83 19.28
CA LEU A 160 13.37 10.67 17.95
C LEU A 160 14.08 11.51 16.88
N GLU A 161 14.52 12.72 17.22
CA GLU A 161 15.23 13.66 16.34
C GLU A 161 16.71 13.34 16.15
N SER A 162 17.24 12.34 16.82
CA SER A 162 18.66 11.99 16.77
C SER A 162 19.05 11.27 15.47
N VAL A 163 20.36 11.31 15.16
CA VAL A 163 20.90 10.50 14.06
C VAL A 163 20.71 9.01 14.31
N MET A 164 20.76 8.58 15.57
CA MET A 164 20.60 7.17 15.93
C MET A 164 19.19 6.65 15.65
N SER A 165 18.16 7.50 15.74
CA SER A 165 16.80 7.11 15.36
C SER A 165 16.72 6.72 13.88
N LYS A 166 17.40 7.47 13.00
CA LYS A 166 17.47 7.16 11.56
C LYS A 166 18.21 5.85 11.29
N VAL A 167 19.32 5.61 12.01
CA VAL A 167 20.09 4.37 11.89
C VAL A 167 19.26 3.17 12.31
N TRP A 168 18.58 3.24 13.45
CA TRP A 168 17.72 2.16 13.93
C TRP A 168 16.48 1.96 13.05
N ASN A 169 15.86 3.04 12.61
CA ASN A 169 14.75 2.95 11.66
C ASN A 169 15.17 2.17 10.41
N LYS A 170 16.28 2.57 9.79
CA LYS A 170 16.81 1.86 8.62
C LYS A 170 17.06 0.39 8.92
N LYS A 171 17.77 0.06 9.99
CA LYS A 171 18.11 -1.31 10.37
C LYS A 171 16.87 -2.19 10.59
N ILE A 172 15.86 -1.67 11.30
CA ILE A 172 14.62 -2.40 11.59
C ILE A 172 13.88 -2.70 10.29
N PHE A 173 13.66 -1.68 9.47
CA PHE A 173 12.88 -1.84 8.24
C PHE A 173 13.61 -2.65 7.17
N GLU A 174 14.93 -2.56 7.05
CA GLU A 174 15.71 -3.45 6.17
C GLU A 174 15.61 -4.91 6.60
N ASN A 175 15.65 -5.21 7.90
CA ASN A 175 15.47 -6.56 8.39
C ASN A 175 14.07 -7.09 8.05
N ILE A 176 13.02 -6.30 8.33
CA ILE A 176 11.64 -6.69 8.02
C ILE A 176 11.47 -6.89 6.51
N GLN A 177 11.93 -5.94 5.69
CA GLN A 177 11.82 -6.01 4.23
C GLN A 177 12.49 -7.27 3.68
N ASN A 178 13.71 -7.59 4.12
CA ASN A 178 14.41 -8.78 3.66
C ASN A 178 13.64 -10.07 3.99
N LYS A 179 13.04 -10.16 5.18
CA LYS A 179 12.24 -11.30 5.60
C LYS A 179 10.92 -11.40 4.81
N VAL A 180 10.27 -10.28 4.57
CA VAL A 180 9.04 -10.20 3.76
C VAL A 180 9.31 -10.60 2.31
N ASP A 181 10.41 -10.10 1.72
CA ASP A 181 10.80 -10.43 0.34
C ASP A 181 11.14 -11.92 0.20
N LYS A 182 11.82 -12.48 1.18
CA LYS A 182 12.11 -13.92 1.23
C LYS A 182 10.81 -14.72 1.32
N SER A 183 9.92 -14.38 2.27
CA SER A 183 8.64 -15.08 2.46
C SER A 183 7.76 -15.03 1.21
N SER A 184 7.73 -13.88 0.50
CA SER A 184 6.98 -13.78 -0.76
C SER A 184 7.49 -14.73 -1.83
N LYS A 185 8.81 -14.91 -1.94
CA LYS A 185 9.42 -15.85 -2.89
C LYS A 185 9.19 -17.31 -2.48
N ASP A 186 9.41 -17.63 -1.21
CA ASP A 186 9.18 -18.97 -0.67
C ASP A 186 7.71 -19.40 -0.86
N LEU A 187 6.76 -18.49 -0.60
CA LEU A 187 5.32 -18.71 -0.84
C LEU A 187 4.98 -18.81 -2.33
N ALA A 188 5.67 -18.07 -3.21
CA ALA A 188 5.49 -18.21 -4.64
C ALA A 188 5.95 -19.58 -5.15
N GLU A 189 7.03 -20.13 -4.60
CA GLU A 189 7.49 -21.48 -4.92
C GLU A 189 6.54 -22.55 -4.37
N GLU A 190 5.98 -22.36 -3.18
CA GLU A 190 5.10 -23.31 -2.51
C GLU A 190 3.67 -23.31 -3.09
N ARG A 191 3.12 -22.11 -3.40
CA ARG A 191 1.69 -21.91 -3.69
C ARG A 191 1.41 -21.25 -5.05
N GLY A 192 2.45 -20.97 -5.82
CA GLY A 192 2.40 -20.22 -7.08
C GLY A 192 2.51 -18.71 -6.88
N SER A 193 3.03 -18.03 -7.88
CA SER A 193 3.08 -16.57 -7.94
C SER A 193 1.67 -15.96 -8.08
N CYS A 194 1.50 -14.69 -7.74
CA CYS A 194 0.28 -13.99 -8.11
C CYS A 194 0.25 -13.77 -9.63
N PRO A 195 -0.93 -13.84 -10.28
CA PRO A 195 -1.04 -13.75 -11.74
C PRO A 195 -0.42 -12.48 -12.34
N ASP A 196 -0.55 -11.33 -11.68
CA ASP A 196 0.03 -10.07 -12.17
C ASP A 196 1.56 -10.10 -12.17
N ALA A 197 2.21 -10.80 -11.23
CA ALA A 197 3.66 -10.96 -11.22
C ALA A 197 4.12 -12.04 -12.22
N GLU A 198 3.42 -13.17 -12.26
CA GLU A 198 3.75 -14.33 -13.11
C GLU A 198 3.73 -13.95 -14.59
N GLU A 199 2.74 -13.17 -15.03
CA GLU A 199 2.58 -12.74 -16.42
C GLU A 199 3.81 -12.00 -16.96
N TYR A 200 4.54 -11.29 -16.10
CA TYR A 200 5.74 -10.54 -16.47
C TYR A 200 7.04 -11.21 -15.99
N GLY A 201 6.98 -12.49 -15.60
CA GLY A 201 8.14 -13.30 -15.25
C GLY A 201 8.70 -13.04 -13.84
N PHE A 202 7.94 -12.41 -12.97
CA PHE A 202 8.32 -12.21 -11.56
C PHE A 202 7.82 -13.40 -10.70
N LYS A 203 8.70 -13.92 -9.87
CA LYS A 203 8.37 -14.98 -8.90
C LYS A 203 8.05 -14.35 -7.55
N GLU A 204 6.84 -13.84 -7.41
CA GLU A 204 6.36 -13.17 -6.20
C GLU A 204 4.95 -13.64 -5.85
N ARG A 205 4.72 -13.99 -4.59
CA ARG A 205 3.38 -14.35 -4.11
C ARG A 205 2.46 -13.14 -4.03
N PHE A 206 3.03 -11.99 -3.68
CA PHE A 206 2.32 -10.74 -3.48
C PHE A 206 2.82 -9.67 -4.45
N SER A 207 1.91 -8.94 -5.07
CA SER A 207 2.26 -7.79 -5.91
C SER A 207 2.77 -6.62 -5.08
N ASN A 208 2.12 -6.36 -3.96
CA ASN A 208 2.52 -5.38 -2.94
C ASN A 208 2.64 -6.05 -1.58
N LYS A 209 3.59 -5.60 -0.78
CA LYS A 209 3.87 -6.18 0.55
C LYS A 209 4.58 -5.16 1.46
#